data_d31164d2c1ce521d43cb26db1706a08a
#
_entry.id   d31164d2c1ce521d43cb26db1706a08a
#
_cell.length_a   1.000
_cell.length_b   1.000
_cell.length_c   1.000
_cell.angle_alpha   90.00
_cell.angle_beta   90.00
_cell.angle_gamma   90.00
#
_symmetry.space_group_name_H-M   'P 1'
#
loop_
_entity.id
_entity.type
_entity.pdbx_description
1 polymer ?
#
loop_
_entity_poly.entity_id
_entity_poly.type
_entity_poly.pdbx_seq_one_letter_code
_entity_poly.pdbx_strand_id
1 'polypeptide(L)'
;MPDNSSRHDRLAVRLSLIISRLMAGESLSLKALSDEFGVTERTLQRDFHQRLIHLDLENDEGRYRLKAGVSQAFTPEMLSFIRNTGIAQILPDQNPRLMSCLTGDQDPFPCLIWFSPLTTTTALPDCFSRLIQAIRQQLCITLLSDGRRHSPLEPYRLIYYGCDWYLVASQKGEIRVFLLAKISSVTLTSARFERREDISSLTAEENFISALPHFPFINNLINSFRP
;
A
#
# COMPACT_ATOMS: atom_id res chain seq x y z
N MET A 1 51.89 9.62 2.85
CA MET A 1 51.08 8.60 2.18
C MET A 1 49.72 9.20 1.88
N PRO A 2 49.30 9.38 0.62
CA PRO A 2 48.00 9.96 0.32
C PRO A 2 46.91 8.94 0.56
N ASP A 3 45.97 9.39 1.32
CA ASP A 3 44.82 8.82 1.96
C ASP A 3 43.95 7.95 1.02
N ASN A 4 44.05 6.65 1.18
CA ASN A 4 43.27 5.67 0.40
C ASN A 4 41.78 5.70 0.84
N SER A 5 41.45 6.19 2.02
CA SER A 5 40.09 6.36 2.54
C SER A 5 39.32 7.42 1.73
N SER A 6 39.94 8.55 1.47
CA SER A 6 39.38 9.66 0.68
C SER A 6 39.02 9.28 -0.78
N ARG A 7 39.67 8.27 -1.33
CA ARG A 7 39.42 7.81 -2.74
C ARG A 7 38.23 6.84 -2.79
N HIS A 8 38.09 5.99 -1.78
CA HIS A 8 36.95 5.07 -1.64
C HIS A 8 35.68 5.84 -1.31
N ASP A 9 35.76 6.84 -0.43
CA ASP A 9 34.62 7.68 -0.05
C ASP A 9 34.07 8.46 -1.24
N ARG A 10 34.96 9.07 -2.06
CA ARG A 10 34.57 9.78 -3.29
C ARG A 10 33.93 8.85 -4.32
N LEU A 11 34.41 7.60 -4.42
CA LEU A 11 33.79 6.60 -5.30
C LEU A 11 32.41 6.21 -4.79
N ALA A 12 32.27 5.93 -3.50
CA ALA A 12 30.99 5.53 -2.89
C ALA A 12 29.94 6.63 -3.07
N VAL A 13 30.28 7.88 -2.78
CA VAL A 13 29.39 9.03 -2.99
C VAL A 13 28.98 9.17 -4.46
N ARG A 14 29.94 9.08 -5.40
CA ARG A 14 29.65 9.15 -6.82
C ARG A 14 28.67 8.05 -7.27
N LEU A 15 28.95 6.78 -6.91
CA LEU A 15 28.08 5.66 -7.28
C LEU A 15 26.68 5.83 -6.64
N SER A 16 26.60 6.24 -5.40
CA SER A 16 25.33 6.48 -4.72
C SER A 16 24.48 7.55 -5.45
N LEU A 17 25.11 8.67 -5.84
CA LEU A 17 24.43 9.73 -6.59
C LEU A 17 23.97 9.26 -7.98
N ILE A 18 24.84 8.53 -8.72
CA ILE A 18 24.47 7.95 -10.02
C ILE A 18 23.29 7.00 -9.87
N ILE A 19 23.33 6.08 -8.91
CA ILE A 19 22.23 5.13 -8.64
C ILE A 19 20.95 5.89 -8.29
N SER A 20 21.02 6.87 -7.40
CA SER A 20 19.85 7.64 -6.97
C SER A 20 19.17 8.36 -8.15
N ARG A 21 19.95 8.97 -9.05
CA ARG A 21 19.42 9.64 -10.25
C ARG A 21 18.83 8.66 -11.26
N LEU A 22 19.52 7.53 -11.50
CA LEU A 22 18.98 6.46 -12.36
C LEU A 22 17.66 5.90 -11.81
N MET A 23 17.57 5.72 -10.49
CA MET A 23 16.34 5.28 -9.83
C MET A 23 15.23 6.34 -9.88
N ALA A 24 15.59 7.62 -9.95
CA ALA A 24 14.64 8.71 -10.19
C ALA A 24 14.17 8.81 -11.66
N GLY A 25 14.68 7.92 -12.55
CA GLY A 25 14.30 7.90 -13.97
C GLY A 25 15.08 8.87 -14.84
N GLU A 26 16.16 9.46 -14.32
CA GLU A 26 17.00 10.38 -15.11
C GLU A 26 17.82 9.64 -16.16
N SER A 27 18.01 10.31 -17.32
CA SER A 27 18.94 9.88 -18.35
C SER A 27 20.27 10.62 -18.15
N LEU A 28 21.32 9.89 -17.83
CA LEU A 28 22.62 10.44 -17.41
C LEU A 28 23.64 10.42 -18.57
N SER A 29 24.17 11.60 -18.91
CA SER A 29 25.22 11.73 -19.92
C SER A 29 26.60 11.55 -19.30
N LEU A 30 27.46 10.73 -19.93
CA LEU A 30 28.85 10.55 -19.49
C LEU A 30 29.61 11.87 -19.42
N LYS A 31 29.41 12.74 -20.40
CA LYS A 31 30.08 14.03 -20.44
C LYS A 31 29.67 14.93 -19.27
N ALA A 32 28.37 15.06 -19.01
CA ALA A 32 27.88 15.86 -17.90
C ALA A 32 28.36 15.33 -16.54
N LEU A 33 28.35 13.98 -16.35
CA LEU A 33 28.87 13.37 -15.12
C LEU A 33 30.39 13.52 -14.98
N SER A 34 31.14 13.51 -16.10
CA SER A 34 32.59 13.75 -16.13
C SER A 34 32.91 15.13 -15.59
N ASP A 35 32.21 16.14 -16.07
CA ASP A 35 32.35 17.53 -15.64
C ASP A 35 31.93 17.73 -14.16
N GLU A 36 30.82 17.09 -13.75
CA GLU A 36 30.31 17.22 -12.38
C GLU A 36 31.22 16.56 -11.34
N PHE A 37 31.68 15.32 -11.60
CA PHE A 37 32.49 14.58 -10.64
C PHE A 37 34.00 14.78 -10.79
N GLY A 38 34.44 15.54 -11.78
CA GLY A 38 35.86 15.78 -12.05
C GLY A 38 36.64 14.49 -12.37
N VAL A 39 36.03 13.56 -13.07
CA VAL A 39 36.62 12.27 -13.47
C VAL A 39 36.51 12.12 -14.98
N THR A 40 37.39 11.28 -15.57
CA THR A 40 37.34 11.05 -17.02
C THR A 40 36.13 10.18 -17.40
N GLU A 41 35.60 10.38 -18.61
CA GLU A 41 34.53 9.52 -19.15
C GLU A 41 34.89 8.02 -19.11
N ARG A 42 36.17 7.66 -19.34
CA ARG A 42 36.67 6.29 -19.21
C ARG A 42 36.47 5.73 -17.79
N THR A 43 36.63 6.57 -16.77
CA THR A 43 36.38 6.16 -15.38
C THR A 43 34.88 5.88 -15.17
N LEU A 44 34.01 6.73 -15.70
CA LEU A 44 32.56 6.56 -15.62
C LEU A 44 32.11 5.33 -16.43
N GLN A 45 32.63 5.11 -17.64
CA GLN A 45 32.37 3.88 -18.41
C GLN A 45 32.70 2.63 -17.59
N ARG A 46 33.84 2.65 -16.87
CA ARG A 46 34.19 1.54 -15.97
C ARG A 46 33.20 1.43 -14.79
N ASP A 47 32.73 2.53 -14.25
CA ASP A 47 31.72 2.51 -13.19
C ASP A 47 30.42 1.88 -13.70
N PHE A 48 29.92 2.28 -14.87
CA PHE A 48 28.70 1.73 -15.47
C PHE A 48 28.84 0.25 -15.86
N HIS A 49 29.94 -0.15 -16.51
CA HIS A 49 30.08 -1.51 -17.04
C HIS A 49 30.61 -2.55 -16.04
N GLN A 50 31.30 -2.14 -14.98
CA GLN A 50 31.88 -3.07 -14.02
C GLN A 50 31.24 -3.01 -12.64
N ARG A 51 30.88 -1.82 -12.17
CA ARG A 51 30.36 -1.62 -10.80
C ARG A 51 28.85 -1.59 -10.74
N LEU A 52 28.22 -1.05 -11.78
CA LEU A 52 26.77 -0.96 -11.92
C LEU A 52 26.20 -2.00 -12.89
N ILE A 53 26.99 -3.04 -13.23
CA ILE A 53 26.60 -4.12 -14.18
C ILE A 53 25.32 -4.86 -13.75
N HIS A 54 25.02 -4.85 -12.46
CA HIS A 54 23.80 -5.45 -11.90
C HIS A 54 22.54 -4.62 -12.14
N LEU A 55 22.70 -3.37 -12.59
CA LEU A 55 21.59 -2.54 -13.03
C LEU A 55 21.34 -2.77 -14.52
N ASP A 56 20.08 -3.05 -14.87
CA ASP A 56 19.69 -3.19 -16.28
C ASP A 56 19.66 -1.80 -16.93
N LEU A 57 20.80 -1.41 -17.52
CA LEU A 57 20.98 -0.10 -18.13
C LEU A 57 20.86 -0.17 -19.65
N GLU A 58 20.20 0.81 -20.22
CA GLU A 58 20.28 1.11 -21.65
C GLU A 58 21.30 2.23 -21.86
N ASN A 59 22.08 2.08 -22.92
CA ASN A 59 22.98 3.10 -23.39
C ASN A 59 22.53 3.57 -24.77
N ASP A 60 22.11 4.81 -24.87
CA ASP A 60 21.74 5.46 -26.12
C ASP A 60 22.65 6.67 -26.33
N GLU A 61 23.58 6.55 -27.30
CA GLU A 61 24.54 7.60 -27.67
C GLU A 61 25.31 8.23 -26.48
N GLY A 62 25.76 7.38 -25.54
CA GLY A 62 26.51 7.85 -24.36
C GLY A 62 25.65 8.38 -23.23
N ARG A 63 24.33 8.19 -23.32
CA ARG A 63 23.38 8.41 -22.25
C ARG A 63 22.94 7.09 -21.63
N TYR A 64 23.08 6.99 -20.34
CA TYR A 64 22.68 5.82 -19.56
C TYR A 64 21.38 6.10 -18.84
N ARG A 65 20.43 5.17 -18.94
CA ARG A 65 19.17 5.15 -18.18
C ARG A 65 18.85 3.73 -17.77
N LEU A 66 18.04 3.57 -16.75
CA LEU A 66 17.46 2.26 -16.47
C LEU A 66 16.51 1.87 -17.62
N LYS A 67 16.56 0.59 -18.05
CA LYS A 67 15.62 0.08 -19.04
C LYS A 67 14.19 0.33 -18.57
N ALA A 68 13.34 0.77 -19.50
CA ALA A 68 11.92 0.92 -19.23
C ALA A 68 11.35 -0.44 -18.80
N GLY A 69 10.86 -0.55 -17.58
CA GLY A 69 10.46 -1.81 -16.92
C GLY A 69 11.18 -2.07 -15.60
N VAL A 70 12.42 -1.58 -15.41
CA VAL A 70 13.13 -1.59 -14.11
C VAL A 70 12.92 -0.28 -13.35
N SER A 71 12.64 0.81 -14.08
CA SER A 71 12.42 2.15 -13.54
C SER A 71 10.99 2.43 -13.05
N GLN A 72 10.06 1.47 -13.21
CA GLN A 72 8.83 1.48 -12.41
C GLN A 72 9.14 0.83 -11.05
N ALA A 73 10.15 1.36 -10.36
CA ALA A 73 10.24 1.16 -8.93
C ALA A 73 8.88 1.53 -8.36
N PHE A 74 8.25 0.59 -7.64
CA PHE A 74 6.99 0.82 -6.94
C PHE A 74 7.02 2.19 -6.30
N THR A 75 6.13 3.06 -6.71
CA THR A 75 5.98 4.33 -6.00
C THR A 75 5.67 3.99 -4.53
N PRO A 76 6.05 4.84 -3.58
CA PRO A 76 5.70 4.63 -2.17
C PRO A 76 4.20 4.38 -1.97
N GLU A 77 3.35 4.99 -2.82
CA GLU A 77 1.91 4.78 -2.84
C GLU A 77 1.53 3.36 -3.27
N MET A 78 2.18 2.82 -4.30
CA MET A 78 1.93 1.46 -4.79
C MET A 78 2.38 0.41 -3.78
N LEU A 79 3.54 0.59 -3.13
CA LEU A 79 4.00 -0.28 -2.04
C LEU A 79 3.04 -0.23 -0.85
N SER A 80 2.54 0.96 -0.53
CA SER A 80 1.55 1.16 0.52
C SER A 80 0.23 0.48 0.16
N PHE A 81 -0.21 0.57 -1.09
CA PHE A 81 -1.40 -0.12 -1.58
C PHE A 81 -1.26 -1.64 -1.48
N ILE A 82 -0.17 -2.23 -1.99
CA ILE A 82 0.10 -3.67 -1.93
C ILE A 82 0.12 -4.18 -0.48
N ARG A 83 0.75 -3.42 0.42
CA ARG A 83 0.80 -3.75 1.85
C ARG A 83 -0.58 -3.65 2.51
N ASN A 84 -1.29 -2.55 2.27
CA ASN A 84 -2.56 -2.27 2.93
C ASN A 84 -3.72 -3.13 2.40
N THR A 85 -3.61 -3.65 1.17
CA THR A 85 -4.62 -4.56 0.58
C THR A 85 -4.36 -6.02 0.88
N GLY A 86 -3.25 -6.36 1.54
CA GLY A 86 -2.88 -7.74 1.84
C GLY A 86 -2.41 -8.57 0.63
N ILE A 87 -2.32 -7.97 -0.55
CA ILE A 87 -1.82 -8.65 -1.77
C ILE A 87 -0.40 -9.18 -1.54
N ALA A 88 0.41 -8.47 -0.75
CA ALA A 88 1.75 -8.92 -0.38
C ALA A 88 1.77 -10.29 0.31
N GLN A 89 0.72 -10.67 1.03
CA GLN A 89 0.63 -11.94 1.74
C GLN A 89 0.33 -13.13 0.80
N ILE A 90 -0.26 -12.85 -0.36
CA ILE A 90 -0.61 -13.88 -1.35
C ILE A 90 0.60 -14.25 -2.22
N LEU A 91 1.56 -13.32 -2.36
CA LEU A 91 2.73 -13.53 -3.20
C LEU A 91 3.81 -14.31 -2.44
N PRO A 92 4.28 -15.47 -2.99
CA PRO A 92 5.31 -16.29 -2.35
C PRO A 92 6.66 -15.58 -2.20
N ASP A 93 6.94 -14.63 -3.07
CA ASP A 93 8.15 -13.82 -3.07
C ASP A 93 7.79 -12.35 -3.35
N GLN A 94 8.45 -11.46 -2.61
CA GLN A 94 8.27 -10.01 -2.74
C GLN A 94 9.50 -9.34 -3.39
N ASN A 95 10.27 -10.10 -4.17
CA ASN A 95 11.42 -9.57 -4.88
C ASN A 95 10.97 -8.44 -5.85
N PRO A 96 11.58 -7.25 -5.83
CA PRO A 96 11.25 -6.14 -6.72
C PRO A 96 11.24 -6.49 -8.21
N ARG A 97 12.11 -7.43 -8.64
CA ARG A 97 12.15 -7.91 -10.03
C ARG A 97 10.91 -8.73 -10.40
N LEU A 98 10.50 -9.64 -9.50
CA LEU A 98 9.26 -10.41 -9.69
C LEU A 98 8.06 -9.48 -9.73
N MET A 99 8.02 -8.52 -8.81
CA MET A 99 6.93 -7.56 -8.74
C MET A 99 6.84 -6.70 -10.01
N SER A 100 7.98 -6.29 -10.60
CA SER A 100 7.97 -5.54 -11.87
C SER A 100 7.42 -6.38 -13.03
N CYS A 101 7.66 -7.69 -13.05
CA CYS A 101 7.06 -8.60 -14.05
C CYS A 101 5.53 -8.74 -13.87
N LEU A 102 5.03 -8.60 -12.63
CA LEU A 102 3.60 -8.71 -12.34
C LEU A 102 2.82 -7.41 -12.56
N THR A 103 3.51 -6.27 -12.64
CA THR A 103 2.90 -4.95 -12.85
C THR A 103 3.09 -4.42 -14.27
N GLY A 104 3.86 -5.12 -15.11
CA GLY A 104 4.05 -4.77 -16.51
C GLY A 104 2.75 -4.91 -17.31
N ASP A 105 2.57 -4.02 -18.31
CA ASP A 105 1.41 -3.99 -19.20
C ASP A 105 1.60 -4.94 -20.42
N GLN A 106 2.37 -6.02 -20.24
CA GLN A 106 2.69 -6.95 -21.33
C GLN A 106 1.87 -8.23 -21.21
N ASP A 107 1.11 -8.54 -22.26
CA ASP A 107 0.39 -9.79 -22.42
C ASP A 107 1.33 -10.82 -23.12
N PRO A 108 1.40 -12.11 -22.70
CA PRO A 108 0.60 -12.72 -21.62
C PRO A 108 1.15 -12.47 -20.23
N PHE A 109 0.25 -12.21 -19.28
CA PHE A 109 0.62 -12.07 -17.87
C PHE A 109 1.15 -13.39 -17.30
N PRO A 110 2.29 -13.37 -16.63
CA PRO A 110 2.93 -14.60 -16.10
C PRO A 110 2.18 -15.18 -14.88
N CYS A 111 1.28 -14.41 -14.27
CA CYS A 111 0.53 -14.81 -13.09
C CYS A 111 -0.87 -14.21 -13.13
N LEU A 112 -1.88 -15.05 -12.90
CA LEU A 112 -3.27 -14.63 -12.75
C LEU A 112 -3.74 -14.96 -11.33
N ILE A 113 -4.14 -13.95 -10.57
CA ILE A 113 -4.79 -14.13 -9.28
C ILE A 113 -6.30 -14.00 -9.50
N TRP A 114 -6.99 -15.11 -9.33
CA TRP A 114 -8.44 -15.17 -9.51
C TRP A 114 -9.13 -15.11 -8.16
N PHE A 115 -9.93 -14.08 -7.95
CA PHE A 115 -10.89 -14.03 -6.85
C PHE A 115 -12.27 -14.37 -7.38
N SER A 116 -13.02 -15.18 -6.64
CA SER A 116 -14.44 -15.35 -6.97
C SER A 116 -15.12 -13.98 -6.95
N PRO A 117 -15.97 -13.66 -7.95
CA PRO A 117 -16.72 -12.41 -7.94
C PRO A 117 -17.46 -12.26 -6.61
N LEU A 118 -17.50 -11.06 -6.07
CA LEU A 118 -18.30 -10.74 -4.89
C LEU A 118 -19.76 -11.12 -5.19
N THR A 119 -20.28 -12.11 -4.53
CA THR A 119 -21.64 -12.63 -4.74
C THR A 119 -22.70 -11.61 -4.32
N THR A 120 -22.33 -10.61 -3.55
CA THR A 120 -23.22 -9.55 -3.05
C THR A 120 -22.57 -8.19 -3.07
N THR A 121 -22.51 -7.57 -4.22
CA THR A 121 -22.18 -6.13 -4.34
C THR A 121 -23.44 -5.27 -4.14
N THR A 122 -24.12 -5.41 -3.01
CA THR A 122 -25.26 -4.54 -2.66
C THR A 122 -24.83 -3.31 -1.85
N ALA A 123 -23.58 -3.21 -1.48
CA ALA A 123 -23.07 -1.97 -0.90
C ALA A 123 -23.02 -0.89 -1.98
N LEU A 124 -23.86 0.13 -1.81
CA LEU A 124 -23.82 1.30 -2.68
C LEU A 124 -22.38 1.87 -2.68
N PRO A 125 -21.76 2.11 -3.85
CA PRO A 125 -20.40 2.67 -3.94
C PRO A 125 -20.21 3.92 -3.08
N ASP A 126 -21.26 4.73 -2.95
CA ASP A 126 -21.29 5.94 -2.12
C ASP A 126 -21.11 5.65 -0.62
N CYS A 127 -21.68 4.55 -0.10
CA CYS A 127 -21.50 4.18 1.30
C CYS A 127 -20.05 3.84 1.59
N PHE A 128 -19.39 3.10 0.69
CA PHE A 128 -17.97 2.73 0.84
C PHE A 128 -17.07 3.97 0.86
N SER A 129 -17.25 4.88 -0.10
CA SER A 129 -16.46 6.11 -0.18
C SER A 129 -16.62 6.99 1.05
N ARG A 130 -17.86 7.15 1.55
CA ARG A 130 -18.14 7.91 2.78
C ARG A 130 -17.51 7.26 4.01
N LEU A 131 -17.50 5.95 4.11
CA LEU A 131 -16.84 5.24 5.21
C LEU A 131 -15.33 5.45 5.18
N ILE A 132 -14.69 5.34 4.02
CA ILE A 132 -13.25 5.65 3.87
C ILE A 132 -12.96 7.09 4.29
N GLN A 133 -13.78 8.05 3.86
CA GLN A 133 -13.63 9.45 4.24
C GLN A 133 -13.75 9.63 5.76
N ALA A 134 -14.79 9.04 6.38
CA ALA A 134 -15.01 9.14 7.82
C ALA A 134 -13.84 8.57 8.63
N ILE A 135 -13.34 7.40 8.24
CA ILE A 135 -12.20 6.74 8.90
C ILE A 135 -10.93 7.61 8.80
N ARG A 136 -10.64 8.15 7.61
CA ARG A 136 -9.46 9.00 7.39
C ARG A 136 -9.51 10.32 8.14
N GLN A 137 -10.70 10.93 8.22
CA GLN A 137 -10.90 12.23 8.85
C GLN A 137 -11.33 12.13 10.33
N GLN A 138 -11.44 10.90 10.85
CA GLN A 138 -11.89 10.64 12.23
C GLN A 138 -13.26 11.29 12.55
N LEU A 139 -14.20 11.19 11.60
CA LEU A 139 -15.55 11.73 11.75
C LEU A 139 -16.49 10.65 12.27
N CYS A 140 -17.31 11.02 13.23
CA CYS A 140 -18.45 10.20 13.63
C CYS A 140 -19.47 10.11 12.49
N ILE A 141 -20.15 8.98 12.42
CA ILE A 141 -21.17 8.72 11.40
C ILE A 141 -22.51 8.35 12.03
N THR A 142 -23.56 8.52 11.24
CA THR A 142 -24.85 7.87 11.44
C THR A 142 -24.99 6.78 10.39
N LEU A 143 -25.28 5.57 10.83
CA LEU A 143 -25.41 4.38 10.00
C LEU A 143 -26.85 3.83 10.08
N LEU A 144 -27.41 3.43 8.94
CA LEU A 144 -28.62 2.62 8.88
C LEU A 144 -28.25 1.21 8.40
N SER A 145 -28.44 0.21 9.26
CA SER A 145 -28.16 -1.20 8.97
C SER A 145 -29.27 -2.09 9.52
N ASP A 146 -29.71 -3.06 8.72
CA ASP A 146 -30.83 -3.95 9.08
C ASP A 146 -32.08 -3.18 9.60
N GLY A 147 -32.39 -2.03 9.01
CA GLY A 147 -33.50 -1.17 9.40
C GLY A 147 -33.32 -0.44 10.75
N ARG A 148 -32.15 -0.55 11.38
CA ARG A 148 -31.83 0.11 12.66
C ARG A 148 -30.85 1.25 12.44
N ARG A 149 -31.09 2.35 13.15
CA ARG A 149 -30.22 3.53 13.14
C ARG A 149 -29.20 3.45 14.26
N HIS A 150 -27.93 3.60 13.91
CA HIS A 150 -26.80 3.63 14.85
C HIS A 150 -26.17 5.04 14.78
N SER A 151 -26.16 5.75 15.91
CA SER A 151 -25.60 7.10 15.99
C SER A 151 -25.34 7.49 17.46
N PRO A 152 -24.24 8.17 17.79
CA PRO A 152 -23.06 8.32 16.94
C PRO A 152 -22.27 7.00 16.86
N LEU A 153 -21.62 6.77 15.72
CA LEU A 153 -20.66 5.68 15.53
C LEU A 153 -19.30 6.26 15.17
N GLU A 154 -18.26 5.71 15.73
CA GLU A 154 -16.85 6.02 15.49
C GLU A 154 -16.26 4.94 14.58
N PRO A 155 -16.13 5.16 13.25
CA PRO A 155 -15.64 4.14 12.34
C PRO A 155 -14.12 4.00 12.45
N TYR A 156 -13.63 2.78 12.68
CA TYR A 156 -12.22 2.47 12.85
C TYR A 156 -11.60 1.88 11.58
N ARG A 157 -12.26 0.87 10.97
CA ARG A 157 -11.66 0.12 9.87
C ARG A 157 -12.70 -0.56 8.99
N LEU A 158 -12.40 -0.66 7.70
CA LEU A 158 -13.04 -1.59 6.79
C LEU A 158 -12.13 -2.79 6.59
N ILE A 159 -12.66 -4.00 6.76
CA ILE A 159 -11.92 -5.25 6.63
C ILE A 159 -12.63 -6.14 5.62
N TYR A 160 -11.88 -6.63 4.63
CA TYR A 160 -12.35 -7.64 3.69
C TYR A 160 -11.91 -9.02 4.21
N TYR A 161 -12.87 -9.89 4.48
CA TYR A 161 -12.61 -11.24 4.98
C TYR A 161 -13.73 -12.19 4.56
N GLY A 162 -13.38 -13.40 4.13
CA GLY A 162 -14.34 -14.43 3.76
C GLY A 162 -15.31 -14.01 2.64
N CYS A 163 -14.84 -13.26 1.65
CA CYS A 163 -15.63 -12.71 0.53
C CYS A 163 -16.61 -11.60 0.91
N ASP A 164 -16.55 -11.06 2.13
CA ASP A 164 -17.40 -9.99 2.61
C ASP A 164 -16.60 -8.80 3.14
N TRP A 165 -17.21 -7.61 3.08
CA TRP A 165 -16.71 -6.41 3.71
C TRP A 165 -17.37 -6.17 5.05
N TYR A 166 -16.58 -5.88 6.05
CA TYR A 166 -17.01 -5.55 7.41
C TYR A 166 -16.58 -4.16 7.79
N LEU A 167 -17.49 -3.37 8.36
CA LEU A 167 -17.17 -2.13 9.06
C LEU A 167 -16.99 -2.43 10.53
N VAL A 168 -15.83 -2.13 11.07
CA VAL A 168 -15.58 -2.12 12.51
C VAL A 168 -15.69 -0.69 13.00
N ALA A 169 -16.53 -0.47 13.99
CA ALA A 169 -16.78 0.83 14.60
C ALA A 169 -16.88 0.71 16.13
N SER A 170 -16.72 1.81 16.84
CA SER A 170 -17.02 1.92 18.26
C SER A 170 -18.33 2.67 18.47
N GLN A 171 -19.13 2.23 19.42
CA GLN A 171 -20.31 2.95 19.87
C GLN A 171 -20.34 2.93 21.40
N LYS A 172 -20.23 4.09 22.02
CA LYS A 172 -20.20 4.21 23.50
C LYS A 172 -19.10 3.35 24.15
N GLY A 173 -17.95 3.22 23.47
CA GLY A 173 -16.82 2.40 23.93
C GLY A 173 -16.93 0.90 23.63
N GLU A 174 -18.03 0.42 23.07
CA GLU A 174 -18.21 -0.98 22.65
C GLU A 174 -17.89 -1.14 21.17
N ILE A 175 -17.16 -2.21 20.82
CA ILE A 175 -16.88 -2.54 19.43
C ILE A 175 -18.13 -3.12 18.78
N ARG A 176 -18.47 -2.57 17.63
CA ARG A 176 -19.57 -3.00 16.76
C ARG A 176 -19.02 -3.39 15.40
N VAL A 177 -19.52 -4.50 14.86
CA VAL A 177 -19.17 -4.98 13.52
C VAL A 177 -20.43 -5.04 12.68
N PHE A 178 -20.36 -4.45 11.49
CA PHE A 178 -21.46 -4.39 10.54
C PHE A 178 -21.03 -5.02 9.22
N LEU A 179 -21.83 -5.90 8.68
CA LEU A 179 -21.66 -6.41 7.32
C LEU A 179 -22.01 -5.30 6.33
N LEU A 180 -21.11 -4.96 5.43
CA LEU A 180 -21.29 -3.84 4.53
C LEU A 180 -22.52 -4.01 3.62
N ALA A 181 -22.79 -5.24 3.20
CA ALA A 181 -23.98 -5.59 2.40
C ALA A 181 -25.32 -5.27 3.09
N LYS A 182 -25.33 -5.15 4.42
CA LYS A 182 -26.52 -4.81 5.21
C LYS A 182 -26.66 -3.32 5.51
N ILE A 183 -25.69 -2.52 5.10
CA ILE A 183 -25.70 -1.08 5.29
C ILE A 183 -26.49 -0.43 4.14
N SER A 184 -27.58 0.23 4.47
CA SER A 184 -28.42 0.93 3.51
C SER A 184 -28.09 2.41 3.36
N SER A 185 -27.54 3.06 4.41
CA SER A 185 -27.08 4.45 4.31
C SER A 185 -26.01 4.79 5.32
N VAL A 186 -25.13 5.73 4.92
CA VAL A 186 -24.08 6.32 5.76
C VAL A 186 -24.17 7.83 5.65
N THR A 187 -24.27 8.52 6.78
CA THR A 187 -24.26 9.98 6.86
C THR A 187 -23.09 10.43 7.70
N LEU A 188 -22.23 11.26 7.14
CA LEU A 188 -21.15 11.91 7.86
C LEU A 188 -21.69 12.95 8.83
N THR A 189 -21.11 13.05 10.01
CA THR A 189 -21.40 14.12 10.96
C THR A 189 -20.22 15.09 11.03
N SER A 190 -20.44 16.27 11.62
CA SER A 190 -19.35 17.21 11.91
C SER A 190 -18.56 16.85 13.18
N ALA A 191 -19.07 15.90 13.98
CA ALA A 191 -18.39 15.47 15.19
C ALA A 191 -17.17 14.62 14.86
N ARG A 192 -16.07 14.90 15.54
CA ARG A 192 -14.84 14.11 15.47
C ARG A 192 -14.71 13.23 16.69
N PHE A 193 -14.01 12.11 16.55
CA PHE A 193 -13.65 11.24 17.66
C PHE A 193 -12.12 11.10 17.73
N GLU A 194 -11.62 10.84 18.92
CA GLU A 194 -10.22 10.52 19.13
C GLU A 194 -10.02 9.02 18.97
N ARG A 195 -9.08 8.66 18.10
CA ARG A 195 -8.82 7.25 17.79
C ARG A 195 -8.07 6.60 18.95
N ARG A 196 -8.67 5.58 19.53
CA ARG A 196 -8.06 4.78 20.60
C ARG A 196 -7.14 3.73 20.02
N GLU A 197 -5.90 3.67 20.53
CA GLU A 197 -4.87 2.77 20.04
C GLU A 197 -5.17 1.30 20.39
N ASP A 198 -5.77 1.04 21.56
CA ASP A 198 -6.17 -0.29 21.97
C ASP A 198 -7.19 -0.92 21.00
N ILE A 199 -8.18 -0.16 20.55
CA ILE A 199 -9.14 -0.61 19.53
C ILE A 199 -8.46 -0.78 18.18
N SER A 200 -7.56 0.14 17.81
CA SER A 200 -6.84 0.08 16.54
C SER A 200 -5.95 -1.17 16.46
N SER A 201 -5.26 -1.52 17.54
CA SER A 201 -4.39 -2.70 17.65
C SER A 201 -5.22 -3.98 17.63
N LEU A 202 -6.24 -4.06 18.48
CA LEU A 202 -7.12 -5.22 18.55
C LEU A 202 -7.76 -5.56 17.19
N THR A 203 -8.24 -4.55 16.47
CA THR A 203 -8.90 -4.75 15.16
C THR A 203 -7.94 -5.12 14.02
N ALA A 204 -6.63 -5.15 14.28
CA ALA A 204 -5.61 -5.64 13.36
C ALA A 204 -5.16 -7.07 13.67
N GLU A 205 -5.57 -7.65 14.79
CA GLU A 205 -5.20 -8.99 15.19
C GLU A 205 -5.90 -10.06 14.34
N GLU A 206 -5.18 -11.12 13.99
CA GLU A 206 -5.68 -12.21 13.17
C GLU A 206 -6.90 -12.90 13.83
N ASN A 207 -6.86 -13.09 15.15
CA ASN A 207 -7.97 -13.69 15.90
C ASN A 207 -9.24 -12.84 15.83
N PHE A 208 -9.11 -11.51 15.87
CA PHE A 208 -10.25 -10.62 15.71
C PHE A 208 -10.82 -10.69 14.30
N ILE A 209 -9.94 -10.66 13.28
CA ILE A 209 -10.33 -10.71 11.88
C ILE A 209 -11.04 -12.03 11.56
N SER A 210 -10.52 -13.15 12.03
CA SER A 210 -11.14 -14.48 11.82
C SER A 210 -12.50 -14.63 12.51
N ALA A 211 -12.74 -13.87 13.57
CA ALA A 211 -14.01 -13.87 14.28
C ALA A 211 -15.10 -12.96 13.65
N LEU A 212 -14.76 -12.13 12.67
CA LEU A 212 -15.70 -11.15 12.07
C LEU A 212 -17.04 -11.75 11.63
N PRO A 213 -17.13 -12.92 10.97
CA PRO A 213 -18.40 -13.51 10.56
C PRO A 213 -19.33 -13.84 11.71
N HIS A 214 -18.80 -14.05 12.92
CA HIS A 214 -19.55 -14.45 14.10
C HIS A 214 -20.08 -13.25 14.91
N PHE A 215 -19.52 -12.07 14.75
CA PHE A 215 -19.94 -10.88 15.49
C PHE A 215 -21.43 -10.52 15.34
N PRO A 216 -22.06 -10.59 14.15
CA PRO A 216 -23.49 -10.30 14.02
C PRO A 216 -24.35 -11.24 14.87
N PHE A 217 -24.00 -12.52 14.92
CA PHE A 217 -24.68 -13.51 15.73
C PHE A 217 -24.50 -13.26 17.24
N ILE A 218 -23.26 -13.02 17.65
CA ILE A 218 -22.92 -12.74 19.07
C ILE A 218 -23.64 -11.47 19.54
N ASN A 219 -23.62 -10.39 18.76
CA ASN A 219 -24.31 -9.15 19.08
C ASN A 219 -25.83 -9.34 19.20
N ASN A 220 -26.44 -10.12 18.32
CA ASN A 220 -27.87 -10.42 18.41
C ASN A 220 -28.19 -11.23 19.67
N LEU A 221 -27.36 -12.22 20.00
CA LEU A 221 -27.52 -13.02 21.19
C LEU A 221 -27.43 -12.18 22.48
N ILE A 222 -26.39 -11.35 22.59
CA ILE A 222 -26.21 -10.44 23.74
C ILE A 222 -27.39 -9.49 23.89
N ASN A 223 -27.87 -8.92 22.77
CA ASN A 223 -28.99 -7.98 22.78
C ASN A 223 -30.33 -8.65 23.13
N SER A 224 -30.48 -9.96 22.90
CA SER A 224 -31.70 -10.69 23.27
C SER A 224 -31.80 -10.98 24.77
N PHE A 225 -30.69 -10.89 25.50
CA PHE A 225 -30.62 -11.09 26.97
C PHE A 225 -30.51 -9.76 27.75
N ARG A 226 -30.42 -8.62 27.08
CA ARG A 226 -30.53 -7.32 27.75
C ARG A 226 -32.00 -7.00 28.00
N PRO A 227 -32.42 -6.83 29.26
CA PRO A 227 -33.80 -6.50 29.65
C PRO A 227 -34.24 -5.14 29.06
#